data_3a9afa0fbbd3ba35c1eb1576dcaeb09d
#
_entry.id   3a9afa0fbbd3ba35c1eb1576dcaeb09d
#
_cell.length_a   1.000
_cell.length_b   1.000
_cell.length_c   1.000
_cell.angle_alpha   90.00
_cell.angle_beta   90.00
_cell.angle_gamma   90.00
#
_symmetry.space_group_name_H-M   'P 1'
#
loop_
_entity.id
_entity.type
_entity.pdbx_description
1 polymer ?
#
loop_
_entity_poly.entity_id
_entity_poly.type
_entity_poly.pdbx_seq_one_letter_code
_entity_poly.pdbx_strand_id
1 'polypeptide(L)'
;MKNRQIRIIAVLLATVLAYAGLIGVAAVTAQAADNAPVVQPVTAQTCVDIAVEAELSAADADNDVVLYQLTEKPRLGTAKIEGSTLYYTPGRKAGRDSFHYTAVDAEGNTAQPAAITIEIKKNKTGLTYSDMDGDPAHYAAIYLSQKGVMTGETIGSCAFFHPNRPVTRSEFIAMTAAAADLSVAPTEQTDFADDSGLSAWAKPYISAAAANGLVSGYATVSGVSEIRGEKTITTAEAGVVLDHLLDGTLSGVQYAWSMSDHSPQDWAQPAIARLERASVLTAAQAQNPEHPLDRR
;
A
#
# COMPACT_ATOMS: atom_id res chain seq x y z
N MET A 1 -14.28 13.02 10.67
CA MET A 1 -14.11 12.90 9.19
C MET A 1 -12.63 12.92 8.79
N LYS A 2 -11.79 13.80 9.39
CA LYS A 2 -10.34 13.93 9.08
C LYS A 2 -9.57 12.61 9.30
N ASN A 3 -9.77 11.94 10.43
CA ASN A 3 -9.09 10.66 10.74
C ASN A 3 -9.41 9.51 9.76
N ARG A 4 -10.62 9.48 9.20
CA ARG A 4 -10.99 8.46 8.20
C ARG A 4 -10.29 8.71 6.85
N GLN A 5 -10.09 9.97 6.47
CA GLN A 5 -9.37 10.34 5.26
C GLN A 5 -7.87 10.00 5.39
N ILE A 6 -7.25 10.31 6.53
CA ILE A 6 -5.84 9.98 6.82
C ILE A 6 -5.61 8.47 6.74
N ARG A 7 -6.51 7.64 7.31
CA ARG A 7 -6.43 6.18 7.21
C ARG A 7 -6.47 5.69 5.77
N ILE A 8 -7.39 6.21 4.96
CA ILE A 8 -7.51 5.82 3.54
C ILE A 8 -6.24 6.22 2.78
N ILE A 9 -5.71 7.42 3.01
CA ILE A 9 -4.49 7.90 2.35
C ILE A 9 -3.28 7.09 2.81
N ALA A 10 -3.14 6.79 4.10
CA ALA A 10 -2.01 6.00 4.61
C ALA A 10 -2.03 4.55 4.09
N VAL A 11 -3.19 3.92 4.03
CA VAL A 11 -3.34 2.57 3.44
C VAL A 11 -3.01 2.60 1.95
N LEU A 12 -3.48 3.61 1.20
CA LEU A 12 -3.17 3.74 -0.21
C LEU A 12 -1.70 4.13 -0.46
N LEU A 13 -1.10 4.94 0.40
CA LEU A 13 0.33 5.24 0.34
C LEU A 13 1.16 3.97 0.57
N ALA A 14 0.76 3.13 1.53
CA ALA A 14 1.38 1.83 1.76
C ALA A 14 1.17 0.87 0.57
N THR A 15 0.00 0.87 -0.08
CA THR A 15 -0.28 0.00 -1.23
C THR A 15 0.43 0.45 -2.52
N VAL A 16 0.72 1.74 -2.70
CA VAL A 16 1.55 2.20 -3.82
C VAL A 16 3.03 1.89 -3.57
N LEU A 17 3.49 2.04 -2.33
CA LEU A 17 4.88 1.75 -1.94
C LEU A 17 5.13 0.26 -1.69
N ALA A 18 4.07 -0.54 -1.69
CA ALA A 18 4.14 -1.93 -1.29
C ALA A 18 2.94 -2.71 -1.83
N TYR A 19 3.01 -3.14 -3.07
CA TYR A 19 1.97 -4.02 -3.61
C TYR A 19 1.93 -5.35 -2.86
N ALA A 20 0.84 -5.56 -2.15
CA ALA A 20 0.33 -6.88 -1.83
C ALA A 20 -1.14 -6.77 -1.48
N GLY A 21 -1.92 -7.56 -2.19
CA GLY A 21 -3.36 -7.58 -2.11
C GLY A 21 -3.91 -7.67 -0.68
N LEU A 22 -4.92 -6.87 -0.41
CA LEU A 22 -5.69 -6.94 0.82
C LEU A 22 -6.48 -8.27 0.81
N ILE A 23 -5.86 -9.34 1.30
CA ILE A 23 -6.55 -10.58 1.62
C ILE A 23 -6.77 -10.60 3.12
N GLY A 24 -7.95 -10.21 3.56
CA GLY A 24 -8.41 -10.55 4.91
C GLY A 24 -8.60 -12.05 4.98
N VAL A 25 -7.60 -12.78 5.43
CA VAL A 25 -7.73 -14.21 5.73
C VAL A 25 -8.52 -14.34 7.03
N ALA A 26 -9.83 -14.55 6.92
CA ALA A 26 -10.57 -15.13 8.01
C ALA A 26 -10.11 -16.60 8.13
N ALA A 27 -9.49 -16.97 9.25
CA ALA A 27 -9.17 -18.35 9.51
C ALA A 27 -10.47 -19.17 9.54
N VAL A 28 -10.72 -19.92 8.49
CA VAL A 28 -11.79 -20.92 8.45
C VAL A 28 -11.19 -22.20 9.02
N THR A 29 -11.71 -22.66 10.15
CA THR A 29 -11.44 -23.99 10.66
C THR A 29 -12.02 -25.01 9.69
N ALA A 30 -11.16 -25.64 8.92
CA ALA A 30 -11.55 -26.71 8.00
C ALA A 30 -12.15 -27.87 8.83
N GLN A 31 -13.40 -28.21 8.54
CA GLN A 31 -14.03 -29.42 9.04
C GLN A 31 -13.76 -30.53 8.02
N ALA A 32 -12.91 -31.46 8.38
CA ALA A 32 -12.57 -32.60 7.54
C ALA A 32 -13.78 -33.50 7.32
N ALA A 33 -14.44 -33.38 6.17
CA ALA A 33 -15.40 -34.36 5.66
C ALA A 33 -15.71 -34.19 4.15
N ASP A 34 -15.10 -33.21 3.47
CA ASP A 34 -15.22 -33.07 2.02
C ASP A 34 -13.94 -32.46 1.49
N ASN A 35 -13.25 -33.15 0.59
CA ASN A 35 -11.96 -32.71 0.04
C ASN A 35 -12.11 -31.55 -0.96
N ALA A 36 -13.27 -30.94 -1.03
CA ALA A 36 -13.50 -29.81 -1.93
C ALA A 36 -12.82 -28.53 -1.38
N PRO A 37 -12.14 -27.74 -2.24
CA PRO A 37 -11.51 -26.50 -1.84
C PRO A 37 -12.52 -25.47 -1.33
N VAL A 38 -12.07 -24.51 -0.50
CA VAL A 38 -12.88 -23.42 0.05
C VAL A 38 -12.31 -22.09 -0.44
N VAL A 39 -13.01 -21.44 -1.36
CA VAL A 39 -12.62 -20.13 -1.92
C VAL A 39 -13.03 -18.97 -1.01
N GLN A 40 -12.22 -17.90 -1.03
CA GLN A 40 -12.44 -16.71 -0.21
C GLN A 40 -13.06 -15.58 -1.04
N PRO A 41 -13.96 -14.76 -0.49
CA PRO A 41 -14.43 -13.55 -1.16
C PRO A 41 -13.29 -12.58 -1.46
N VAL A 42 -13.32 -11.99 -2.66
CA VAL A 42 -12.31 -11.02 -3.11
C VAL A 42 -12.93 -9.64 -3.27
N THR A 43 -12.23 -8.61 -2.81
CA THR A 43 -12.64 -7.22 -2.99
C THR A 43 -11.49 -6.41 -3.54
N ALA A 44 -11.74 -5.65 -4.63
CA ALA A 44 -10.76 -4.74 -5.20
C ALA A 44 -11.39 -3.39 -5.55
N GLN A 45 -10.56 -2.37 -5.71
CA GLN A 45 -10.98 -1.04 -6.14
C GLN A 45 -10.17 -0.60 -7.35
N THR A 46 -10.86 0.07 -8.27
CA THR A 46 -10.24 0.71 -9.42
C THR A 46 -11.04 1.95 -9.82
N CYS A 47 -10.66 2.61 -10.90
CA CYS A 47 -11.48 3.63 -11.55
C CYS A 47 -11.77 3.26 -13.00
N VAL A 48 -12.71 3.99 -13.60
CA VAL A 48 -13.11 3.81 -15.03
C VAL A 48 -11.86 3.79 -15.89
N ASP A 49 -11.84 2.86 -16.85
CA ASP A 49 -10.76 2.64 -17.81
C ASP A 49 -9.40 2.18 -17.23
N ILE A 50 -9.30 1.89 -15.94
CA ILE A 50 -8.08 1.38 -15.31
C ILE A 50 -8.27 -0.08 -14.92
N ALA A 51 -7.52 -0.98 -15.54
CA ALA A 51 -7.52 -2.40 -15.19
C ALA A 51 -7.02 -2.62 -13.75
N VAL A 52 -7.48 -3.69 -13.14
CA VAL A 52 -7.04 -4.11 -11.80
C VAL A 52 -6.84 -5.61 -11.78
N GLU A 53 -5.82 -6.04 -11.06
CA GLU A 53 -5.55 -7.43 -10.76
C GLU A 53 -5.91 -7.73 -9.31
N ALA A 54 -6.29 -8.97 -9.04
CA ALA A 54 -6.53 -9.45 -7.69
C ALA A 54 -6.15 -10.93 -7.58
N GLU A 55 -5.49 -11.28 -6.51
CA GLU A 55 -5.13 -12.68 -6.24
C GLU A 55 -6.35 -13.44 -5.72
N LEU A 56 -6.58 -14.62 -6.28
CA LEU A 56 -7.58 -15.57 -5.84
C LEU A 56 -6.92 -16.60 -4.93
N SER A 57 -7.60 -16.99 -3.88
CA SER A 57 -7.10 -18.01 -2.96
C SER A 57 -8.19 -19.02 -2.62
N ALA A 58 -7.76 -20.25 -2.42
CA ALA A 58 -8.57 -21.30 -1.84
C ALA A 58 -7.78 -22.01 -0.73
N ALA A 59 -8.48 -22.40 0.32
CA ALA A 59 -7.96 -23.32 1.32
C ALA A 59 -8.38 -24.73 0.91
N ASP A 60 -7.42 -25.64 0.86
CA ASP A 60 -7.59 -27.04 0.55
C ASP A 60 -6.80 -27.88 1.52
N ALA A 61 -7.36 -29.02 1.97
CA ALA A 61 -6.73 -29.89 2.94
C ALA A 61 -5.49 -30.60 2.35
N ASP A 62 -5.57 -30.94 1.06
CA ASP A 62 -4.51 -31.64 0.33
C ASP A 62 -3.61 -30.68 -0.45
N ASN A 63 -3.98 -29.40 -0.48
CA ASN A 63 -3.26 -28.29 -1.11
C ASN A 63 -3.01 -28.52 -2.62
N ASP A 64 -3.98 -29.04 -3.31
CA ASP A 64 -3.91 -29.50 -4.71
C ASP A 64 -4.89 -28.79 -5.65
N VAL A 65 -5.30 -27.57 -5.33
CA VAL A 65 -6.12 -26.71 -6.22
C VAL A 65 -5.43 -26.53 -7.57
N VAL A 66 -6.10 -26.95 -8.64
CA VAL A 66 -5.55 -26.94 -10.00
C VAL A 66 -6.16 -25.86 -10.89
N LEU A 67 -7.33 -25.33 -10.57
CA LEU A 67 -8.05 -24.40 -11.45
C LEU A 67 -8.92 -23.43 -10.66
N TYR A 68 -8.85 -22.15 -11.05
CA TYR A 68 -9.84 -21.13 -10.69
C TYR A 68 -10.66 -20.76 -11.94
N GLN A 69 -11.97 -20.61 -11.80
CA GLN A 69 -12.85 -20.25 -12.91
C GLN A 69 -14.00 -19.35 -12.48
N LEU A 70 -14.43 -18.46 -13.40
CA LEU A 70 -15.61 -17.62 -13.19
C LEU A 70 -16.87 -18.45 -13.33
N THR A 71 -17.77 -18.34 -12.37
CA THR A 71 -19.12 -18.95 -12.43
C THR A 71 -20.18 -17.95 -12.88
N GLU A 72 -19.89 -16.64 -12.76
CA GLU A 72 -20.73 -15.55 -13.24
C GLU A 72 -19.85 -14.49 -13.92
N LYS A 73 -20.37 -13.87 -15.00
CA LYS A 73 -19.66 -12.77 -15.69
C LYS A 73 -19.93 -11.44 -15.04
N PRO A 74 -18.93 -10.51 -14.99
CA PRO A 74 -19.15 -9.15 -14.55
C PRO A 74 -20.13 -8.38 -15.47
N ARG A 75 -20.75 -7.34 -14.92
CA ARG A 75 -21.77 -6.52 -15.63
C ARG A 75 -21.23 -5.14 -16.04
N LEU A 76 -20.22 -4.63 -15.35
CA LEU A 76 -19.67 -3.29 -15.58
C LEU A 76 -18.28 -3.31 -16.24
N GLY A 77 -17.77 -4.50 -16.54
CA GLY A 77 -16.47 -4.69 -17.15
C GLY A 77 -16.31 -6.07 -17.77
N THR A 78 -15.06 -6.46 -17.99
CA THR A 78 -14.67 -7.81 -18.42
C THR A 78 -13.70 -8.41 -17.44
N ALA A 79 -13.76 -9.72 -17.24
CA ALA A 79 -12.86 -10.43 -16.37
C ALA A 79 -12.33 -11.69 -17.03
N LYS A 80 -11.09 -12.04 -16.73
CA LYS A 80 -10.45 -13.33 -17.03
C LYS A 80 -9.65 -13.78 -15.80
N ILE A 81 -9.43 -15.08 -15.70
CA ILE A 81 -8.55 -15.67 -14.69
C ILE A 81 -7.40 -16.37 -15.42
N GLU A 82 -6.18 -16.15 -14.97
CA GLU A 82 -4.97 -16.83 -15.43
C GLU A 82 -4.21 -17.31 -14.18
N GLY A 83 -4.11 -18.64 -14.01
CA GLY A 83 -3.63 -19.22 -12.76
C GLY A 83 -4.51 -18.83 -11.58
N SER A 84 -3.94 -18.22 -10.57
CA SER A 84 -4.64 -17.67 -9.39
C SER A 84 -4.92 -16.17 -9.49
N THR A 85 -4.62 -15.53 -10.62
CA THR A 85 -4.79 -14.08 -10.78
C THR A 85 -6.05 -13.76 -11.57
N LEU A 86 -6.91 -12.95 -10.97
CA LEU A 86 -8.04 -12.30 -11.65
C LEU A 86 -7.56 -11.02 -12.34
N TYR A 87 -7.81 -10.89 -13.62
CA TYR A 87 -7.65 -9.66 -14.40
C TYR A 87 -9.04 -9.07 -14.67
N TYR A 88 -9.29 -7.87 -14.17
CA TYR A 88 -10.55 -7.17 -14.39
C TYR A 88 -10.30 -5.83 -15.09
N THR A 89 -10.99 -5.64 -16.22
CA THR A 89 -10.96 -4.37 -16.96
C THR A 89 -12.35 -3.72 -16.87
N PRO A 90 -12.50 -2.60 -16.15
CA PRO A 90 -13.75 -1.89 -16.03
C PRO A 90 -14.14 -1.25 -17.36
N GLY A 91 -15.45 -1.13 -17.62
CA GLY A 91 -15.96 -0.27 -18.66
C GLY A 91 -16.06 1.19 -18.21
N ARG A 92 -16.80 2.00 -19.00
CA ARG A 92 -16.92 3.46 -18.76
C ARG A 92 -17.89 3.85 -17.63
N LYS A 93 -18.47 2.89 -16.91
CA LYS A 93 -19.47 3.15 -15.89
C LYS A 93 -18.91 2.88 -14.50
N ALA A 94 -18.86 3.92 -13.67
CA ALA A 94 -18.53 3.78 -12.26
C ALA A 94 -19.69 3.09 -11.50
N GLY A 95 -19.35 2.34 -10.46
CA GLY A 95 -20.32 1.59 -9.65
C GLY A 95 -19.66 0.42 -8.94
N ARG A 96 -20.49 -0.48 -8.41
CA ARG A 96 -20.05 -1.75 -7.83
C ARG A 96 -20.40 -2.87 -8.81
N ASP A 97 -19.42 -3.63 -9.23
CA ASP A 97 -19.60 -4.87 -9.97
C ASP A 97 -19.43 -6.06 -9.02
N SER A 98 -20.29 -7.05 -9.14
CA SER A 98 -20.24 -8.25 -8.31
C SER A 98 -20.54 -9.46 -9.18
N PHE A 99 -19.67 -10.45 -9.10
CA PHE A 99 -19.75 -11.71 -9.82
C PHE A 99 -19.06 -12.81 -8.99
N HIS A 100 -19.05 -14.06 -9.46
CA HIS A 100 -18.60 -15.18 -8.63
C HIS A 100 -17.53 -16.01 -9.32
N TYR A 101 -16.71 -16.67 -8.50
CA TYR A 101 -15.71 -17.62 -8.94
C TYR A 101 -15.71 -18.87 -8.05
N THR A 102 -15.11 -19.93 -8.53
CA THR A 102 -14.90 -21.18 -7.82
C THR A 102 -13.48 -21.69 -8.03
N ALA A 103 -13.08 -22.69 -7.27
CA ALA A 103 -11.85 -23.45 -7.46
C ALA A 103 -12.17 -24.92 -7.65
N VAL A 104 -11.30 -25.64 -8.34
CA VAL A 104 -11.37 -27.09 -8.58
C VAL A 104 -10.03 -27.69 -8.17
N ASP A 105 -10.07 -28.81 -7.45
CA ASP A 105 -8.90 -29.59 -7.05
C ASP A 105 -8.48 -30.63 -8.12
N ALA A 106 -7.45 -31.42 -7.81
CA ALA A 106 -6.93 -32.45 -8.72
C ALA A 106 -7.89 -33.63 -8.90
N GLU A 107 -8.75 -33.91 -7.93
CA GLU A 107 -9.79 -34.95 -7.97
C GLU A 107 -11.05 -34.50 -8.69
N GLY A 108 -11.19 -33.19 -9.00
CA GLY A 108 -12.35 -32.63 -9.67
C GLY A 108 -13.45 -32.14 -8.71
N ASN A 109 -13.20 -32.09 -7.39
CA ASN A 109 -14.15 -31.48 -6.46
C ASN A 109 -14.16 -29.97 -6.67
N THR A 110 -15.33 -29.36 -6.56
CA THR A 110 -15.53 -27.95 -6.85
C THR A 110 -15.98 -27.19 -5.61
N ALA A 111 -15.32 -26.07 -5.33
CA ALA A 111 -15.68 -25.18 -4.23
C ALA A 111 -17.08 -24.58 -4.39
N GLN A 112 -17.75 -24.26 -3.29
CA GLN A 112 -18.90 -23.37 -3.33
C GLN A 112 -18.45 -21.99 -3.83
N PRO A 113 -19.18 -21.36 -4.79
CA PRO A 113 -18.75 -20.09 -5.36
C PRO A 113 -18.64 -18.98 -4.32
N ALA A 114 -17.55 -18.21 -4.40
CA ALA A 114 -17.36 -17.00 -3.61
C ALA A 114 -17.52 -15.73 -4.45
N ALA A 115 -17.90 -14.63 -3.80
CA ALA A 115 -18.11 -13.35 -4.47
C ALA A 115 -16.81 -12.62 -4.75
N ILE A 116 -16.69 -12.06 -5.97
CA ILE A 116 -15.74 -11.01 -6.32
C ILE A 116 -16.53 -9.70 -6.37
N THR A 117 -16.04 -8.69 -5.66
CA THR A 117 -16.64 -7.35 -5.63
C THR A 117 -15.62 -6.31 -6.08
N ILE A 118 -15.89 -5.64 -7.20
CA ILE A 118 -15.04 -4.58 -7.72
C ILE A 118 -15.74 -3.22 -7.54
N GLU A 119 -15.11 -2.30 -6.81
CA GLU A 119 -15.60 -0.95 -6.66
C GLU A 119 -14.96 -0.03 -7.70
N ILE A 120 -15.73 0.40 -8.71
CA ILE A 120 -15.25 1.22 -9.82
C ILE A 120 -15.56 2.68 -9.51
N LYS A 121 -14.55 3.49 -9.29
CA LYS A 121 -14.65 4.93 -9.03
C LYS A 121 -14.65 5.73 -10.34
N LYS A 122 -15.11 6.98 -10.27
CA LYS A 122 -14.94 7.94 -11.38
C LYS A 122 -13.49 8.43 -11.40
N ASN A 123 -12.84 8.40 -12.55
CA ASN A 123 -11.60 9.13 -12.75
C ASN A 123 -11.95 10.61 -13.04
N LYS A 124 -11.92 11.45 -12.00
CA LYS A 124 -12.35 12.85 -12.08
C LYS A 124 -11.39 13.75 -12.86
N THR A 125 -10.13 13.40 -12.91
CA THR A 125 -9.07 14.20 -13.56
C THR A 125 -8.76 13.72 -14.97
N GLY A 126 -9.22 12.50 -15.34
CA GLY A 126 -8.80 11.84 -16.57
C GLY A 126 -7.32 11.44 -16.58
N LEU A 127 -6.62 11.57 -15.44
CA LEU A 127 -5.22 11.17 -15.32
C LEU A 127 -5.09 9.66 -15.46
N THR A 128 -4.16 9.24 -16.29
CA THR A 128 -3.68 7.86 -16.37
C THR A 128 -2.16 7.89 -16.57
N TYR A 129 -1.46 6.91 -16.04
CA TYR A 129 -0.02 6.78 -16.19
C TYR A 129 0.31 5.72 -17.22
N SER A 130 1.04 6.11 -18.26
CA SER A 130 1.35 5.25 -19.41
C SER A 130 2.27 4.08 -19.05
N ASP A 131 3.04 4.20 -17.99
CA ASP A 131 3.98 3.19 -17.48
C ASP A 131 3.39 2.31 -16.37
N MET A 132 2.07 2.43 -16.13
CA MET A 132 1.35 1.63 -15.14
C MET A 132 0.18 0.84 -15.75
N ASP A 133 0.19 0.63 -17.06
CA ASP A 133 -0.84 -0.18 -17.69
C ASP A 133 -0.71 -1.65 -17.23
N GLY A 134 -1.82 -2.19 -16.69
CA GLY A 134 -1.83 -3.51 -16.05
C GLY A 134 -1.19 -3.56 -14.66
N ASP A 135 -0.61 -2.47 -14.14
CA ASP A 135 -0.06 -2.44 -12.78
C ASP A 135 -1.20 -2.30 -11.75
N PRO A 136 -1.30 -3.22 -10.79
CA PRO A 136 -2.36 -3.19 -9.78
C PRO A 136 -2.32 -1.96 -8.87
N ALA A 137 -1.16 -1.30 -8.73
CA ALA A 137 -1.04 -0.05 -8.00
C ALA A 137 -1.52 1.18 -8.79
N HIS A 138 -1.90 1.05 -10.09
CA HIS A 138 -2.26 2.16 -10.95
C HIS A 138 -3.37 3.05 -10.38
N TYR A 139 -4.43 2.44 -9.86
CA TYR A 139 -5.51 3.20 -9.21
C TYR A 139 -5.02 3.98 -7.98
N ALA A 140 -4.19 3.36 -7.15
CA ALA A 140 -3.64 4.01 -5.97
C ALA A 140 -2.73 5.19 -6.33
N ALA A 141 -1.89 5.05 -7.37
CA ALA A 141 -1.06 6.12 -7.91
C ALA A 141 -1.90 7.32 -8.38
N ILE A 142 -2.98 7.08 -9.13
CA ILE A 142 -3.92 8.12 -9.56
C ILE A 142 -4.58 8.79 -8.34
N TYR A 143 -5.03 8.01 -7.36
CA TYR A 143 -5.68 8.55 -6.16
C TYR A 143 -4.74 9.44 -5.34
N LEU A 144 -3.49 9.01 -5.11
CA LEU A 144 -2.49 9.79 -4.39
C LEU A 144 -2.09 11.06 -5.14
N SER A 145 -2.03 11.00 -6.47
CA SER A 145 -1.80 12.17 -7.31
C SER A 145 -2.94 13.19 -7.21
N GLN A 146 -4.19 12.73 -7.24
CA GLN A 146 -5.36 13.60 -7.06
C GLN A 146 -5.41 14.24 -5.66
N LYS A 147 -4.73 13.67 -4.69
CA LYS A 147 -4.57 14.20 -3.33
C LYS A 147 -3.35 15.09 -3.15
N GLY A 148 -2.51 15.22 -4.18
CA GLY A 148 -1.25 15.98 -4.10
C GLY A 148 -0.19 15.33 -3.20
N VAL A 149 -0.36 14.04 -2.88
CA VAL A 149 0.57 13.29 -2.01
C VAL A 149 1.74 12.76 -2.83
N MET A 150 1.46 12.18 -4.00
CA MET A 150 2.45 11.53 -4.84
C MET A 150 2.13 11.82 -6.30
N THR A 151 2.96 12.61 -6.96
CA THR A 151 2.72 13.05 -8.35
C THR A 151 3.68 12.38 -9.30
N GLY A 152 3.21 12.06 -10.50
CA GLY A 152 4.06 11.62 -11.61
C GLY A 152 4.68 12.79 -12.36
N GLU A 153 5.37 12.47 -13.44
CA GLU A 153 5.96 13.39 -14.39
C GLU A 153 5.13 13.42 -15.68
N THR A 154 5.06 14.59 -16.34
CA THR A 154 4.40 14.71 -17.63
C THR A 154 5.43 15.03 -18.71
N ILE A 155 5.46 14.21 -19.76
CA ILE A 155 6.34 14.36 -20.93
C ILE A 155 5.44 14.43 -22.17
N GLY A 156 5.33 15.61 -22.79
CA GLY A 156 4.39 15.85 -23.87
C GLY A 156 2.95 15.70 -23.39
N SER A 157 2.20 14.78 -24.00
CA SER A 157 0.82 14.45 -23.61
C SER A 157 0.68 13.25 -22.69
N CYS A 158 1.79 12.59 -22.34
CA CYS A 158 1.80 11.37 -21.54
C CYS A 158 2.24 11.67 -20.11
N ALA A 159 1.58 11.05 -19.13
CA ALA A 159 2.00 11.06 -17.75
C ALA A 159 2.68 9.72 -17.39
N PHE A 160 3.74 9.80 -16.60
CA PHE A 160 4.55 8.66 -16.15
C PHE A 160 4.65 8.70 -14.63
N PHE A 161 4.48 7.57 -13.99
CA PHE A 161 4.57 7.45 -12.52
C PHE A 161 5.96 7.03 -12.07
N HIS A 162 6.67 6.29 -12.90
CA HIS A 162 7.96 5.66 -12.60
C HIS A 162 7.87 4.70 -11.40
N PRO A 163 7.06 3.62 -11.48
CA PRO A 163 6.74 2.77 -10.33
C PRO A 163 7.97 2.15 -9.66
N ASN A 164 8.99 1.80 -10.45
CA ASN A 164 10.23 1.17 -9.94
C ASN A 164 11.30 2.18 -9.49
N ARG A 165 11.00 3.49 -9.46
CA ARG A 165 11.96 4.50 -8.99
C ARG A 165 12.08 4.43 -7.47
N PRO A 166 13.29 4.26 -6.90
CA PRO A 166 13.49 4.29 -5.46
C PRO A 166 12.97 5.58 -4.83
N VAL A 167 12.42 5.48 -3.62
CA VAL A 167 11.92 6.61 -2.84
C VAL A 167 12.96 6.98 -1.78
N THR A 168 13.37 8.25 -1.75
CA THR A 168 14.26 8.74 -0.68
C THR A 168 13.46 9.01 0.60
N ARG A 169 14.18 9.07 1.74
CA ARG A 169 13.55 9.40 3.03
C ARG A 169 12.92 10.78 3.02
N SER A 170 13.59 11.77 2.41
CA SER A 170 13.03 13.12 2.23
C SER A 170 11.73 13.11 1.44
N GLU A 171 11.67 12.37 0.33
CA GLU A 171 10.45 12.22 -0.47
C GLU A 171 9.33 11.56 0.34
N PHE A 172 9.63 10.48 1.06
CA PHE A 172 8.64 9.79 1.88
C PHE A 172 8.09 10.66 3.01
N ILE A 173 8.96 11.42 3.69
CA ILE A 173 8.57 12.37 4.73
C ILE A 173 7.66 13.46 4.14
N ALA A 174 7.99 14.00 2.97
CA ALA A 174 7.15 14.98 2.31
C ALA A 174 5.77 14.42 1.91
N MET A 175 5.72 13.19 1.37
CA MET A 175 4.47 12.48 1.08
C MET A 175 3.63 12.28 2.35
N THR A 176 4.26 11.88 3.45
CA THR A 176 3.60 11.68 4.74
C THR A 176 3.07 12.97 5.32
N ALA A 177 3.84 14.06 5.24
CA ALA A 177 3.41 15.39 5.66
C ALA A 177 2.19 15.88 4.83
N ALA A 178 2.21 15.66 3.51
CA ALA A 178 1.08 15.97 2.64
C ALA A 178 -0.15 15.11 2.96
N ALA A 179 0.04 13.82 3.22
CA ALA A 179 -1.04 12.90 3.61
C ALA A 179 -1.68 13.28 4.95
N ALA A 180 -0.87 13.77 5.89
CA ALA A 180 -1.32 14.27 7.19
C ALA A 180 -1.94 15.67 7.14
N ASP A 181 -1.90 16.36 5.97
CA ASP A 181 -2.34 17.75 5.82
C ASP A 181 -1.62 18.68 6.82
N LEU A 182 -0.30 18.47 6.97
CA LEU A 182 0.50 19.30 7.87
C LEU A 182 0.67 20.71 7.31
N SER A 183 0.68 21.69 8.21
CA SER A 183 1.09 23.06 7.86
C SER A 183 2.60 23.11 7.68
N VAL A 184 3.05 23.36 6.45
CA VAL A 184 4.47 23.43 6.09
C VAL A 184 4.88 24.88 5.94
N ALA A 185 5.68 25.39 6.88
CA ALA A 185 6.24 26.75 6.83
C ALA A 185 7.60 26.73 6.11
N PRO A 186 7.95 27.82 5.36
CA PRO A 186 9.28 27.94 4.79
C PRO A 186 10.36 27.79 5.88
N THR A 187 11.36 26.96 5.62
CA THR A 187 12.42 26.63 6.56
C THR A 187 13.75 26.53 5.81
N GLU A 188 14.73 27.31 6.20
CA GLU A 188 16.06 27.29 5.59
C GLU A 188 17.01 26.29 6.28
N GLN A 189 16.76 25.99 7.54
CA GLN A 189 17.58 25.10 8.36
C GLN A 189 16.72 24.19 9.24
N THR A 190 17.10 22.94 9.37
CA THR A 190 16.50 21.95 10.28
C THR A 190 17.35 21.75 11.52
N ASP A 191 16.80 21.09 12.54
CA ASP A 191 17.52 20.76 13.78
C ASP A 191 18.36 19.46 13.67
N PHE A 192 18.49 18.88 12.47
CA PHE A 192 19.23 17.65 12.24
C PHE A 192 20.71 17.91 11.93
N ALA A 193 21.58 17.01 12.41
CA ALA A 193 23.04 17.15 12.28
C ALA A 193 23.52 17.16 10.82
N ASP A 194 22.77 16.51 9.92
CA ASP A 194 23.06 16.40 8.49
C ASP A 194 22.31 17.45 7.63
N ASP A 195 21.84 18.55 8.25
CA ASP A 195 21.06 19.62 7.58
C ASP A 195 21.73 20.15 6.31
N SER A 196 23.06 20.32 6.32
CA SER A 196 23.79 20.83 5.15
C SER A 196 23.74 19.91 3.93
N GLY A 197 23.46 18.62 4.12
CA GLY A 197 23.29 17.62 3.07
C GLY A 197 21.85 17.47 2.57
N LEU A 198 20.90 18.16 3.20
CA LEU A 198 19.48 18.05 2.82
C LEU A 198 19.14 19.03 1.68
N SER A 199 18.36 18.57 0.74
CA SER A 199 17.81 19.40 -0.33
C SER A 199 16.91 20.50 0.22
N ALA A 200 17.06 21.74 -0.28
CA ALA A 200 16.32 22.91 0.23
C ALA A 200 14.80 22.71 0.22
N TRP A 201 14.25 22.04 -0.80
CA TRP A 201 12.82 21.76 -0.90
C TRP A 201 12.33 20.83 0.22
N ALA A 202 13.18 19.93 0.73
CA ALA A 202 12.80 18.92 1.73
C ALA A 202 12.76 19.47 3.15
N LYS A 203 13.60 20.47 3.47
CA LYS A 203 13.75 21.03 4.82
C LYS A 203 12.43 21.47 5.47
N PRO A 204 11.53 22.19 4.79
CA PRO A 204 10.23 22.55 5.34
C PRO A 204 9.37 21.35 5.76
N TYR A 205 9.34 20.32 4.94
CA TYR A 205 8.58 19.09 5.22
C TYR A 205 9.18 18.29 6.37
N ILE A 206 10.50 18.16 6.40
CA ILE A 206 11.24 17.47 7.47
C ILE A 206 10.99 18.18 8.81
N SER A 207 11.11 19.52 8.86
CA SER A 207 10.83 20.29 10.06
C SER A 207 9.38 20.15 10.52
N ALA A 208 8.41 20.21 9.60
CA ALA A 208 7.00 20.03 9.92
C ALA A 208 6.73 18.61 10.45
N ALA A 209 7.31 17.57 9.85
CA ALA A 209 7.16 16.19 10.28
C ALA A 209 7.77 15.97 11.67
N ALA A 210 8.97 16.52 11.95
CA ALA A 210 9.62 16.45 13.26
C ALA A 210 8.80 17.16 14.33
N ALA A 211 8.34 18.39 14.08
CA ALA A 211 7.51 19.16 15.01
C ALA A 211 6.17 18.48 15.35
N ASN A 212 5.66 17.59 14.48
CA ASN A 212 4.45 16.81 14.71
C ASN A 212 4.72 15.36 15.19
N GLY A 213 5.99 15.03 15.52
CA GLY A 213 6.37 13.72 16.05
C GLY A 213 6.29 12.57 15.04
N LEU A 214 6.23 12.86 13.74
CA LEU A 214 6.23 11.81 12.70
C LEU A 214 7.63 11.22 12.49
N VAL A 215 8.68 12.01 12.68
CA VAL A 215 10.07 11.58 12.54
C VAL A 215 10.92 12.15 13.68
N SER A 216 11.89 11.37 14.16
CA SER A 216 12.88 11.76 15.17
C SER A 216 14.32 11.64 14.66
N GLY A 217 14.51 11.03 13.50
CA GLY A 217 15.84 10.77 12.93
C GLY A 217 16.61 9.64 13.63
N TYR A 218 17.85 9.47 13.23
CA TYR A 218 18.80 8.52 13.80
C TYR A 218 19.62 9.20 14.89
N ALA A 219 19.61 8.61 16.08
CA ALA A 219 20.45 9.09 17.17
C ALA A 219 21.93 8.95 16.80
N THR A 220 22.70 10.01 17.05
CA THR A 220 24.16 10.03 16.88
C THR A 220 24.89 10.09 18.22
N VAL A 221 26.16 9.79 18.22
CA VAL A 221 27.03 9.90 19.43
C VAL A 221 27.15 11.35 19.94
N SER A 222 26.88 12.33 19.07
CA SER A 222 26.88 13.75 19.45
C SER A 222 25.61 14.18 20.19
N GLY A 223 24.59 13.34 20.24
CA GLY A 223 23.26 13.64 20.81
C GLY A 223 22.33 14.41 19.88
N VAL A 224 22.79 14.84 18.71
CA VAL A 224 21.95 15.45 17.68
C VAL A 224 21.61 14.39 16.61
N SER A 225 20.32 14.19 16.29
CA SER A 225 19.90 13.19 15.33
C SER A 225 20.22 13.58 13.88
N GLU A 226 20.39 12.57 13.01
CA GLU A 226 20.48 12.70 11.56
C GLU A 226 19.19 12.23 10.91
N ILE A 227 18.72 12.90 9.83
CA ILE A 227 17.55 12.45 9.07
C ILE A 227 17.93 11.50 7.94
N ARG A 228 19.11 11.62 7.38
CA ARG A 228 19.65 10.83 6.25
C ARG A 228 18.72 10.91 5.03
N GLY A 229 18.29 12.11 4.69
CA GLY A 229 17.19 12.39 3.77
C GLY A 229 17.37 11.89 2.35
N GLU A 230 18.60 11.87 1.84
CA GLU A 230 18.92 11.45 0.45
C GLU A 230 19.08 9.92 0.29
N LYS A 231 19.08 9.17 1.40
CA LYS A 231 19.09 7.70 1.30
C LYS A 231 17.72 7.15 0.91
N THR A 232 17.71 6.05 0.17
CA THR A 232 16.49 5.30 -0.09
C THR A 232 15.89 4.81 1.23
N ILE A 233 14.59 5.02 1.41
CA ILE A 233 13.88 4.57 2.62
C ILE A 233 13.64 3.06 2.56
N THR A 234 13.73 2.39 3.71
CA THR A 234 13.42 0.97 3.85
C THR A 234 11.99 0.74 4.36
N THR A 235 11.50 -0.49 4.25
CA THR A 235 10.20 -0.90 4.81
C THR A 235 10.10 -0.60 6.31
N ALA A 236 11.17 -0.86 7.08
CA ALA A 236 11.21 -0.57 8.52
C ALA A 236 11.07 0.91 8.82
N GLU A 237 11.82 1.74 8.12
CA GLU A 237 11.81 3.19 8.31
C GLU A 237 10.47 3.81 7.92
N ALA A 238 9.92 3.41 6.77
CA ALA A 238 8.60 3.83 6.32
C ALA A 238 7.51 3.34 7.26
N GLY A 239 7.64 2.10 7.76
CA GLY A 239 6.73 1.51 8.72
C GLY A 239 6.62 2.33 10.00
N VAL A 240 7.74 2.76 10.58
CA VAL A 240 7.73 3.61 11.79
C VAL A 240 7.07 4.96 11.51
N VAL A 241 7.35 5.60 10.38
CA VAL A 241 6.72 6.89 10.02
C VAL A 241 5.21 6.73 9.82
N LEU A 242 4.77 5.65 9.15
CA LEU A 242 3.35 5.35 8.96
C LEU A 242 2.66 5.02 10.28
N ASP A 243 3.32 4.30 11.17
CA ASP A 243 2.80 3.97 12.49
C ASP A 243 2.56 5.25 13.32
N HIS A 244 3.52 6.18 13.34
CA HIS A 244 3.34 7.48 13.98
C HIS A 244 2.21 8.29 13.35
N LEU A 245 2.07 8.27 12.01
CA LEU A 245 0.96 8.92 11.31
C LEU A 245 -0.41 8.35 11.75
N LEU A 246 -0.47 7.05 12.04
CA LEU A 246 -1.69 6.32 12.37
C LEU A 246 -1.92 6.14 13.87
N ASP A 247 -0.96 6.51 14.74
CA ASP A 247 -0.96 6.23 16.18
C ASP A 247 -2.27 6.65 16.85
N GLY A 248 -2.79 7.84 16.59
CA GLY A 248 -4.11 8.27 17.09
C GLY A 248 -5.31 7.49 16.53
N THR A 249 -5.09 6.54 15.61
CA THR A 249 -6.16 5.80 14.93
C THR A 249 -6.11 4.28 15.14
N LEU A 250 -4.94 3.71 15.45
CA LEU A 250 -4.75 2.26 15.54
C LEU A 250 -4.63 1.74 16.98
N SER A 251 -4.04 2.51 17.90
CA SER A 251 -3.99 2.14 19.32
C SER A 251 -3.53 3.32 20.16
N GLY A 252 -4.11 3.54 21.32
CA GLY A 252 -3.72 4.61 22.25
C GLY A 252 -2.41 4.37 23.01
N VAL A 253 -1.40 3.74 22.41
CA VAL A 253 -0.10 3.49 23.03
C VAL A 253 0.96 4.27 22.28
N GLN A 254 1.40 5.35 22.87
CA GLN A 254 2.49 6.18 22.35
C GLN A 254 3.83 5.52 22.69
N TYR A 255 4.61 5.14 21.67
CA TYR A 255 5.98 4.68 21.84
C TYR A 255 6.94 5.72 21.26
N ALA A 256 7.87 6.19 22.07
CA ALA A 256 8.98 7.02 21.61
C ALA A 256 10.05 6.11 20.99
N TRP A 257 9.93 5.80 19.70
CA TRP A 257 10.95 5.05 18.98
C TRP A 257 11.90 6.00 18.26
N SER A 258 13.16 5.87 18.53
CA SER A 258 14.24 6.49 17.76
C SER A 258 14.82 5.44 16.82
N MET A 259 14.98 5.77 15.56
CA MET A 259 15.72 4.95 14.62
C MET A 259 17.18 4.84 15.09
N SER A 260 17.79 3.68 14.91
CA SER A 260 19.16 3.44 15.30
C SER A 260 19.89 2.61 14.24
N ASP A 261 21.21 2.60 14.27
CA ASP A 261 22.04 1.74 13.41
C ASP A 261 22.01 0.26 13.84
N HIS A 262 21.23 -0.09 14.88
CA HIS A 262 20.94 -1.46 15.26
C HIS A 262 19.97 -2.13 14.27
N SER A 263 19.84 -3.44 14.40
CA SER A 263 18.92 -4.21 13.54
C SER A 263 17.50 -3.63 13.58
N PRO A 264 16.82 -3.50 12.41
CA PRO A 264 15.40 -3.09 12.35
C PRO A 264 14.47 -3.92 13.22
N GLN A 265 14.83 -5.18 13.52
CA GLN A 265 14.09 -6.03 14.46
C GLN A 265 14.02 -5.43 15.87
N ASP A 266 14.99 -4.61 16.26
CA ASP A 266 15.04 -4.05 17.61
C ASP A 266 14.12 -2.83 17.77
N TRP A 267 14.04 -1.96 16.77
CA TRP A 267 13.34 -0.67 16.88
C TRP A 267 12.08 -0.55 16.04
N ALA A 268 11.98 -1.26 14.90
CA ALA A 268 10.84 -1.17 13.99
C ALA A 268 9.78 -2.27 14.20
N GLN A 269 10.15 -3.40 14.82
CA GLN A 269 9.24 -4.55 14.95
C GLN A 269 7.86 -4.22 15.53
N PRO A 270 7.73 -3.40 16.59
CA PRO A 270 6.40 -3.06 17.11
C PRO A 270 5.53 -2.31 16.11
N ALA A 271 6.11 -1.38 15.33
CA ALA A 271 5.41 -0.65 14.28
C ALA A 271 4.98 -1.60 13.14
N ILE A 272 5.92 -2.40 12.64
CA ILE A 272 5.66 -3.39 11.59
C ILE A 272 4.53 -4.34 11.98
N ALA A 273 4.56 -4.90 13.20
CA ALA A 273 3.53 -5.82 13.67
C ALA A 273 2.15 -5.16 13.82
N ARG A 274 2.08 -3.86 14.15
CA ARG A 274 0.81 -3.12 14.17
C ARG A 274 0.27 -2.88 12.77
N LEU A 275 1.13 -2.48 11.85
CA LEU A 275 0.75 -2.21 10.45
C LEU A 275 0.34 -3.48 9.71
N GLU A 276 0.99 -4.61 9.99
CA GLU A 276 0.61 -5.92 9.47
C GLU A 276 -0.80 -6.32 9.98
N ARG A 277 -1.04 -6.25 11.28
CA ARG A 277 -2.38 -6.51 11.86
C ARG A 277 -3.46 -5.57 11.33
N ALA A 278 -3.10 -4.34 11.00
CA ALA A 278 -3.98 -3.36 10.39
C ALA A 278 -4.15 -3.55 8.87
N SER A 279 -3.50 -4.55 8.27
CA SER A 279 -3.45 -4.80 6.82
C SER A 279 -2.93 -3.59 6.03
N VAL A 280 -2.01 -2.83 6.61
CA VAL A 280 -1.26 -1.75 5.95
C VAL A 280 0.02 -2.32 5.31
N LEU A 281 0.67 -3.27 5.98
CA LEU A 281 1.76 -4.07 5.43
C LEU A 281 1.31 -5.51 5.25
N THR A 282 1.85 -6.18 4.25
CA THR A 282 1.70 -7.62 4.08
C THR A 282 2.69 -8.40 4.93
N ALA A 283 2.42 -9.68 5.13
CA ALA A 283 3.37 -10.58 5.79
C ALA A 283 4.73 -10.60 5.09
N ALA A 284 4.77 -10.59 3.75
CA ALA A 284 6.02 -10.59 2.99
C ALA A 284 6.85 -9.32 3.24
N GLN A 285 6.20 -8.15 3.34
CA GLN A 285 6.86 -6.89 3.67
C GLN A 285 7.31 -6.83 5.12
N ALA A 286 6.50 -7.29 6.04
CA ALA A 286 6.83 -7.37 7.45
C ALA A 286 8.05 -8.28 7.71
N GLN A 287 8.22 -9.34 6.89
CA GLN A 287 9.36 -10.26 6.96
C GLN A 287 10.65 -9.71 6.32
N ASN A 288 10.57 -8.62 5.53
CA ASN A 288 11.72 -8.01 4.86
C ASN A 288 11.88 -6.52 5.21
N PRO A 289 12.18 -6.18 6.48
CA PRO A 289 12.19 -4.81 6.98
C PRO A 289 13.27 -3.93 6.36
N GLU A 290 14.37 -4.51 5.86
CA GLU A 290 15.48 -3.79 5.23
C GLU A 290 15.27 -3.55 3.73
N HIS A 291 14.17 -4.05 3.16
CA HIS A 291 13.90 -3.86 1.74
C HIS A 291 13.76 -2.38 1.39
N PRO A 292 14.53 -1.86 0.41
CA PRO A 292 14.37 -0.50 -0.09
C PRO A 292 13.00 -0.36 -0.78
N LEU A 293 12.32 0.75 -0.54
CA LEU A 293 11.04 1.02 -1.20
C LEU A 293 11.22 1.75 -2.52
N ASP A 294 10.42 1.38 -3.49
CA ASP A 294 10.19 2.13 -4.74
C ASP A 294 8.84 2.85 -4.69
N ARG A 295 8.42 3.44 -5.80
CA ARG A 295 7.17 4.21 -5.88
C ARG A 295 5.91 3.32 -6.03
N ARG A 296 6.07 2.04 -6.26
CA ARG A 296 4.98 1.08 -6.41
C ARG A 296 4.53 0.47 -5.09
#